data_3e542520a0ddae7c797bdc57521fff0a
#
_entry.id   3e542520a0ddae7c797bdc57521fff0a
#
_cell.length_a   1.000
_cell.length_b   1.000
_cell.length_c   1.000
_cell.angle_alpha   90.00
_cell.angle_beta   90.00
_cell.angle_gamma   90.00
#
_symmetry.space_group_name_H-M   'P 1'
#
loop_
_entity.id
_entity.type
_entity.pdbx_description
1 polymer ?
#
loop_
_entity_poly.entity_id
_entity_poly.type
_entity_poly.pdbx_seq_one_letter_code
_entity_poly.pdbx_strand_id
1 'polypeptide(L)'
;ITDVNKILAVCEESDRLESAQAFINNAAKELEQGALVFFAGDLNEPSYLDWQADTKDLFDHRGCIVNWGTSKLLVQRGYKDAYRVIHPDPVKCPGFTFPADNKSVIPENLSWAPEADERERIDFVYYYPNKNLQIKSAQIVGPTGSIVRGQRIEEQTKDPIIPPVNNQWPSDHKGVLITFYIKE
;
A
#
# COMPACT_ATOMS: atom_id res chain seq x y z
N ILE A 1 17.74 -7.38 -6.94
CA ILE A 1 18.40 -7.60 -5.63
C ILE A 1 17.58 -8.64 -4.90
N THR A 2 18.24 -9.68 -4.35
CA THR A 2 17.60 -10.75 -3.55
C THR A 2 18.21 -10.83 -2.14
N ASP A 3 19.13 -9.94 -1.81
CA ASP A 3 19.70 -9.81 -0.48
C ASP A 3 18.80 -8.91 0.36
N VAL A 4 17.99 -9.53 1.22
CA VAL A 4 17.03 -8.84 2.09
C VAL A 4 17.70 -7.81 3.01
N ASN A 5 18.92 -8.09 3.49
CA ASN A 5 19.64 -7.14 4.36
C ASN A 5 20.00 -5.86 3.59
N LYS A 6 20.40 -5.99 2.32
CA LYS A 6 20.67 -4.81 1.47
C LYS A 6 19.40 -4.04 1.14
N ILE A 7 18.29 -4.74 0.90
CA ILE A 7 16.99 -4.09 0.67
C ILE A 7 16.62 -3.24 1.88
N LEU A 8 16.68 -3.81 3.08
CA LEU A 8 16.32 -3.12 4.32
C LEU A 8 17.30 -1.96 4.63
N ALA A 9 18.61 -2.15 4.42
CA ALA A 9 19.59 -1.09 4.64
C ALA A 9 19.32 0.16 3.77
N VAL A 10 18.97 -0.03 2.49
CA VAL A 10 18.59 1.09 1.61
C VAL A 10 17.30 1.78 2.10
N CYS A 11 16.37 1.03 2.66
CA CYS A 11 15.15 1.62 3.23
C CYS A 11 15.43 2.40 4.52
N GLU A 12 16.38 1.95 5.33
CA GLU A 12 16.82 2.65 6.56
C GLU A 12 17.51 3.99 6.28
N GLU A 13 18.09 4.18 5.10
CA GLU A 13 18.66 5.48 4.69
C GLU A 13 17.58 6.54 4.45
N SER A 14 16.30 6.16 4.42
CA SER A 14 15.19 7.07 4.26
C SER A 14 14.57 7.44 5.61
N ASP A 15 14.07 8.67 5.73
CA ASP A 15 13.43 9.18 6.96
C ASP A 15 12.03 8.60 7.23
N ARG A 16 11.58 7.59 6.47
CA ARG A 16 10.21 7.06 6.56
C ARG A 16 9.92 6.44 7.92
N LEU A 17 10.83 5.60 8.41
CA LEU A 17 10.69 4.93 9.70
C LEU A 17 10.69 5.94 10.86
N GLU A 18 11.58 6.93 10.82
CA GLU A 18 11.64 8.00 11.82
C GLU A 18 10.39 8.88 11.79
N SER A 19 9.90 9.21 10.59
CA SER A 19 8.66 9.97 10.39
C SER A 19 7.44 9.22 10.94
N ALA A 20 7.34 7.92 10.69
CA ALA A 20 6.29 7.09 11.26
C ALA A 20 6.38 7.00 12.79
N GLN A 21 7.59 6.87 13.35
CA GLN A 21 7.79 6.88 14.81
C GLN A 21 7.42 8.23 15.42
N ALA A 22 7.78 9.35 14.76
CA ALA A 22 7.41 10.68 15.20
C ALA A 22 5.88 10.88 15.19
N PHE A 23 5.20 10.42 14.12
CA PHE A 23 3.75 10.42 14.06
C PHE A 23 3.13 9.63 15.23
N ILE A 24 3.59 8.40 15.48
CA ILE A 24 3.09 7.54 16.56
C ILE A 24 3.24 8.23 17.92
N ASN A 25 4.39 8.85 18.19
CA ASN A 25 4.65 9.56 19.43
C ASN A 25 3.72 10.76 19.59
N ASN A 26 3.49 11.53 18.54
CA ASN A 26 2.60 12.68 18.55
C ASN A 26 1.13 12.27 18.73
N ALA A 27 0.72 11.16 18.11
CA ALA A 27 -0.64 10.66 18.19
C ALA A 27 -0.99 10.00 19.54
N ALA A 28 0.00 9.62 20.33
CA ALA A 28 -0.22 8.88 21.59
C ALA A 28 -1.18 9.62 22.55
N LYS A 29 -0.98 10.94 22.72
CA LYS A 29 -1.82 11.78 23.57
C LYS A 29 -3.26 11.89 23.06
N GLU A 30 -3.43 11.97 21.76
CA GLU A 30 -4.75 12.03 21.13
C GLU A 30 -5.50 10.68 21.30
N LEU A 31 -4.78 9.58 21.20
CA LEU A 31 -5.34 8.24 21.46
C LEU A 31 -5.82 8.08 22.91
N GLU A 32 -5.07 8.59 23.89
CA GLU A 32 -5.48 8.58 25.31
C GLU A 32 -6.77 9.36 25.53
N GLN A 33 -7.03 10.40 24.73
CA GLN A 33 -8.25 11.20 24.77
C GLN A 33 -9.40 10.57 23.98
N GLY A 34 -9.18 9.40 23.34
CA GLY A 34 -10.18 8.67 22.57
C GLY A 34 -10.38 9.19 21.14
N ALA A 35 -9.46 10.00 20.64
CA ALA A 35 -9.52 10.49 19.27
C ALA A 35 -9.43 9.35 18.25
N LEU A 36 -10.05 9.54 17.09
CA LEU A 36 -9.89 8.69 15.94
C LEU A 36 -8.61 9.09 15.20
N VAL A 37 -7.63 8.20 15.16
CA VAL A 37 -6.32 8.46 14.56
C VAL A 37 -6.11 7.62 13.31
N PHE A 38 -5.72 8.28 12.23
CA PHE A 38 -5.41 7.69 10.95
C PHE A 38 -4.02 8.11 10.50
N PHE A 39 -3.31 7.19 9.86
CA PHE A 39 -2.05 7.44 9.15
C PHE A 39 -2.27 7.04 7.69
N ALA A 40 -2.18 7.98 6.76
CA ALA A 40 -2.47 7.73 5.36
C ALA A 40 -1.51 8.48 4.44
N GLY A 41 -1.20 7.85 3.29
CA GLY A 41 -0.38 8.44 2.25
C GLY A 41 0.42 7.42 1.47
N ASP A 42 1.20 7.92 0.52
CA ASP A 42 2.24 7.17 -0.17
C ASP A 42 3.47 7.03 0.75
N LEU A 43 3.84 5.79 1.04
CA LEU A 43 5.02 5.49 1.84
C LEU A 43 6.26 5.24 0.98
N ASN A 44 6.14 5.11 -0.34
CA ASN A 44 7.22 4.68 -1.23
C ASN A 44 7.97 3.44 -0.68
N GLU A 45 7.27 2.63 0.07
CA GLU A 45 7.74 1.40 0.71
C GLU A 45 6.58 0.41 0.75
N PRO A 46 6.73 -0.84 0.32
CA PRO A 46 5.68 -1.85 0.40
C PRO A 46 5.27 -2.19 1.83
N SER A 47 4.16 -2.93 1.98
CA SER A 47 3.80 -3.49 3.28
C SER A 47 4.50 -4.81 3.53
N TYR A 48 5.00 -5.00 4.78
CA TYR A 48 5.50 -6.32 5.18
C TYR A 48 4.43 -7.42 5.11
N LEU A 49 3.13 -7.04 5.17
CA LEU A 49 2.01 -7.98 5.01
C LEU A 49 1.87 -8.53 3.59
N ASP A 50 2.49 -7.86 2.62
CA ASP A 50 2.41 -8.20 1.20
C ASP A 50 3.64 -8.96 0.71
N TRP A 51 4.70 -9.03 1.53
CA TRP A 51 5.97 -9.68 1.22
C TRP A 51 6.27 -10.86 2.14
N GLN A 52 5.30 -11.79 2.25
CA GLN A 52 5.39 -12.97 3.10
C GLN A 52 5.55 -14.25 2.27
N ALA A 53 5.46 -15.40 2.93
CA ALA A 53 5.71 -16.71 2.33
C ALA A 53 4.76 -17.06 1.17
N ASP A 54 3.54 -16.52 1.19
CA ASP A 54 2.50 -16.72 0.18
C ASP A 54 2.71 -15.91 -1.11
N THR A 55 3.45 -14.81 -1.04
CA THR A 55 3.73 -13.91 -2.16
C THR A 55 5.19 -13.95 -2.63
N LYS A 56 6.09 -14.59 -1.90
CA LYS A 56 7.55 -14.54 -2.15
C LYS A 56 7.99 -14.94 -3.57
N ASP A 57 7.22 -15.78 -4.25
CA ASP A 57 7.50 -16.25 -5.61
C ASP A 57 6.63 -15.55 -6.68
N LEU A 58 5.89 -14.49 -6.31
CA LEU A 58 5.05 -13.68 -7.18
C LEU A 58 5.66 -12.27 -7.38
N PHE A 59 5.20 -11.56 -8.41
CA PHE A 59 5.47 -10.13 -8.62
C PHE A 59 6.97 -9.74 -8.56
N ASP A 60 7.85 -10.61 -9.07
CA ASP A 60 9.31 -10.45 -8.98
C ASP A 60 9.89 -10.36 -7.55
N HIS A 61 9.18 -10.83 -6.52
CA HIS A 61 9.73 -10.94 -5.15
C HIS A 61 10.91 -11.94 -5.05
N ARG A 62 11.07 -12.84 -6.03
CA ARG A 62 12.23 -13.72 -6.23
C ARG A 62 12.63 -14.54 -5.01
N GLY A 63 11.63 -15.08 -4.29
CA GLY A 63 11.81 -15.88 -3.08
C GLY A 63 12.03 -15.06 -1.81
N CYS A 64 12.04 -13.74 -1.87
CA CYS A 64 12.29 -12.88 -0.72
C CYS A 64 11.05 -12.75 0.17
N ILE A 65 11.28 -12.81 1.48
CA ILE A 65 10.34 -12.37 2.52
C ILE A 65 10.95 -11.14 3.15
N VAL A 66 10.26 -10.00 3.06
CA VAL A 66 10.79 -8.71 3.51
C VAL A 66 9.89 -8.11 4.59
N ASN A 67 10.48 -7.83 5.74
CA ASN A 67 9.81 -7.16 6.85
C ASN A 67 9.99 -5.64 6.74
N TRP A 68 9.33 -5.03 5.79
CA TRP A 68 9.37 -3.58 5.54
C TRP A 68 9.13 -2.78 6.81
N GLY A 69 10.05 -1.86 7.11
CA GLY A 69 10.19 -1.25 8.44
C GLY A 69 9.00 -0.41 8.86
N THR A 70 8.54 0.48 7.99
CA THR A 70 7.48 1.45 8.31
C THR A 70 6.14 0.75 8.57
N SER A 71 5.72 -0.13 7.67
CA SER A 71 4.47 -0.87 7.80
C SER A 71 4.49 -1.82 9.02
N LYS A 72 5.65 -2.46 9.27
CA LYS A 72 5.83 -3.33 10.43
C LYS A 72 5.75 -2.55 11.74
N LEU A 73 6.40 -1.38 11.82
CA LEU A 73 6.35 -0.50 12.98
C LEU A 73 4.91 -0.09 13.30
N LEU A 74 4.17 0.39 12.31
CA LEU A 74 2.76 0.80 12.50
C LEU A 74 1.91 -0.32 13.10
N VAL A 75 2.02 -1.53 12.53
CA VAL A 75 1.24 -2.70 13.03
C VAL A 75 1.69 -3.12 14.43
N GLN A 76 2.99 -3.13 14.72
CA GLN A 76 3.51 -3.42 16.06
C GLN A 76 3.03 -2.41 17.12
N ARG A 77 2.76 -1.18 16.72
CA ARG A 77 2.23 -0.12 17.59
C ARG A 77 0.70 -0.11 17.65
N GLY A 78 0.03 -1.14 17.09
CA GLY A 78 -1.41 -1.35 17.21
C GLY A 78 -2.26 -0.77 16.08
N TYR A 79 -1.65 -0.06 15.12
CA TYR A 79 -2.36 0.39 13.92
C TYR A 79 -2.74 -0.79 13.04
N LYS A 80 -3.85 -0.66 12.34
CA LYS A 80 -4.35 -1.66 11.39
C LYS A 80 -4.28 -1.11 9.98
N ASP A 81 -3.70 -1.90 9.07
CA ASP A 81 -3.79 -1.66 7.64
C ASP A 81 -5.24 -1.90 7.19
N ALA A 82 -5.94 -0.82 6.83
CA ALA A 82 -7.36 -0.87 6.55
C ALA A 82 -7.68 -1.75 5.33
N TYR A 83 -6.81 -1.75 4.31
CA TYR A 83 -7.01 -2.60 3.14
C TYR A 83 -6.88 -4.08 3.51
N ARG A 84 -5.85 -4.46 4.24
CA ARG A 84 -5.60 -5.86 4.67
C ARG A 84 -6.61 -6.36 5.71
N VAL A 85 -7.24 -5.49 6.49
CA VAL A 85 -8.36 -5.88 7.37
C VAL A 85 -9.55 -6.40 6.56
N ILE A 86 -9.86 -5.80 5.43
CA ILE A 86 -10.97 -6.22 4.54
C ILE A 86 -10.53 -7.31 3.56
N HIS A 87 -9.32 -7.21 3.03
CA HIS A 87 -8.75 -8.12 2.02
C HIS A 87 -7.48 -8.77 2.57
N PRO A 88 -7.59 -9.80 3.45
CA PRO A 88 -6.44 -10.38 4.13
C PRO A 88 -5.56 -11.27 3.25
N ASP A 89 -5.99 -11.61 2.04
CA ASP A 89 -5.28 -12.49 1.10
C ASP A 89 -4.53 -11.64 0.04
N PRO A 90 -3.21 -11.41 0.19
CA PRO A 90 -2.44 -10.57 -0.73
C PRO A 90 -2.25 -11.21 -2.11
N VAL A 91 -2.45 -12.51 -2.24
CA VAL A 91 -2.37 -13.20 -3.53
C VAL A 91 -3.60 -12.91 -4.38
N LYS A 92 -4.78 -12.92 -3.77
CA LYS A 92 -6.04 -12.65 -4.47
C LYS A 92 -6.31 -11.17 -4.66
N CYS A 93 -6.00 -10.38 -3.63
CA CYS A 93 -6.21 -8.94 -3.59
C CYS A 93 -4.87 -8.25 -3.26
N PRO A 94 -3.90 -8.18 -4.17
CA PRO A 94 -2.62 -7.52 -3.91
C PRO A 94 -2.80 -6.03 -3.59
N GLY A 95 -3.80 -5.38 -4.17
CA GLY A 95 -4.11 -3.99 -3.91
C GLY A 95 -3.12 -3.02 -4.52
N PHE A 96 -2.50 -3.36 -5.64
CA PHE A 96 -1.48 -2.53 -6.28
C PHE A 96 -1.95 -1.11 -6.49
N THR A 97 -1.15 -0.18 -6.00
CA THR A 97 -1.38 1.25 -6.19
C THR A 97 -0.38 1.88 -7.16
N PHE A 98 0.76 1.26 -7.41
CA PHE A 98 1.79 1.70 -8.37
C PHE A 98 2.27 0.51 -9.22
N PRO A 99 2.64 0.73 -10.49
CA PRO A 99 2.33 1.88 -11.34
C PRO A 99 0.93 1.76 -11.96
N ALA A 100 0.17 2.84 -11.92
CA ALA A 100 -1.16 2.90 -12.53
C ALA A 100 -1.07 3.07 -14.05
N ASP A 101 -1.96 2.39 -14.79
CA ASP A 101 -2.06 2.53 -16.24
C ASP A 101 -2.78 3.85 -16.62
N ASN A 102 -2.11 4.98 -16.43
CA ASN A 102 -2.57 6.26 -16.89
C ASN A 102 -2.50 6.33 -18.43
N LYS A 103 -3.66 6.30 -19.08
CA LYS A 103 -3.77 6.29 -20.55
C LYS A 103 -3.29 7.58 -21.21
N SER A 104 -3.13 8.67 -20.47
CA SER A 104 -2.66 9.97 -20.99
C SER A 104 -1.14 10.08 -21.02
N VAL A 105 -0.42 9.11 -20.48
CA VAL A 105 1.04 9.09 -20.37
C VAL A 105 1.59 7.83 -21.04
N ILE A 106 2.70 7.93 -21.74
CA ILE A 106 3.34 6.77 -22.36
C ILE A 106 3.92 5.84 -21.27
N PRO A 107 3.94 4.52 -21.48
CA PRO A 107 4.37 3.56 -20.45
C PRO A 107 5.75 3.82 -19.86
N GLU A 108 6.68 4.29 -20.68
CA GLU A 108 8.05 4.59 -20.30
C GLU A 108 8.16 5.68 -19.22
N ASN A 109 7.16 6.56 -19.14
CA ASN A 109 7.10 7.62 -18.13
C ASN A 109 6.27 7.22 -16.89
N LEU A 110 5.73 6.00 -16.87
CA LEU A 110 4.95 5.45 -15.75
C LEU A 110 5.72 4.37 -14.97
N SER A 111 6.97 4.11 -15.35
CA SER A 111 7.78 3.01 -14.85
C SER A 111 9.15 3.50 -14.41
N TRP A 112 9.59 3.08 -13.21
CA TRP A 112 10.94 3.38 -12.69
C TRP A 112 11.93 2.28 -13.04
N ALA A 113 11.44 1.04 -13.13
CA ALA A 113 12.24 -0.15 -13.42
C ALA A 113 11.61 -0.95 -14.58
N PRO A 114 11.71 -0.47 -15.83
CA PRO A 114 11.00 -1.05 -16.99
C PRO A 114 11.37 -2.50 -17.30
N GLU A 115 12.44 -3.03 -16.72
CA GLU A 115 12.84 -4.43 -16.84
C GLU A 115 12.17 -5.36 -15.79
N ALA A 116 11.49 -4.77 -14.79
CA ALA A 116 10.91 -5.51 -13.67
C ALA A 116 9.37 -5.49 -13.69
N ASP A 117 8.79 -6.38 -12.91
CA ASP A 117 7.44 -6.21 -12.39
C ASP A 117 7.56 -5.39 -11.10
N GLU A 118 7.28 -4.10 -11.20
CA GLU A 118 7.42 -3.14 -10.09
C GLU A 118 6.08 -2.80 -9.44
N ARG A 119 5.04 -3.63 -9.71
CA ARG A 119 3.73 -3.43 -9.08
C ARG A 119 3.83 -3.61 -7.58
N GLU A 120 3.45 -2.57 -6.86
CA GLU A 120 3.44 -2.56 -5.42
C GLU A 120 2.22 -1.82 -4.85
N ARG A 121 1.85 -2.19 -3.66
CA ARG A 121 0.94 -1.41 -2.84
C ARG A 121 1.79 -0.55 -1.91
N ILE A 122 1.88 0.73 -2.22
CA ILE A 122 2.71 1.71 -1.51
C ILE A 122 1.89 2.88 -0.95
N ASP A 123 0.61 2.98 -1.32
CA ASP A 123 -0.34 3.94 -0.77
C ASP A 123 -1.24 3.24 0.25
N PHE A 124 -1.41 3.83 1.42
CA PHE A 124 -2.05 3.18 2.55
C PHE A 124 -3.02 4.09 3.28
N VAL A 125 -3.96 3.44 3.98
CA VAL A 125 -4.72 3.99 5.08
C VAL A 125 -4.58 3.04 6.26
N TYR A 126 -3.84 3.46 7.28
CA TYR A 126 -3.80 2.81 8.59
C TYR A 126 -4.73 3.55 9.54
N TYR A 127 -5.32 2.83 10.48
CA TYR A 127 -6.12 3.41 11.55
C TYR A 127 -5.80 2.76 12.88
N TYR A 128 -5.96 3.51 13.97
CA TYR A 128 -5.88 2.92 15.31
C TYR A 128 -7.28 2.42 15.71
N PRO A 129 -7.41 1.15 16.16
CA PRO A 129 -8.70 0.59 16.57
C PRO A 129 -9.35 1.43 17.68
N ASN A 130 -10.63 1.74 17.50
CA ASN A 130 -11.45 2.47 18.47
C ASN A 130 -12.83 1.81 18.55
N LYS A 131 -13.43 1.77 19.76
CA LYS A 131 -14.74 1.14 19.98
C LYS A 131 -15.87 1.76 19.15
N ASN A 132 -15.72 3.04 18.81
CA ASN A 132 -16.68 3.79 18.02
C ASN A 132 -16.41 3.74 16.51
N LEU A 133 -15.31 3.11 16.08
CA LEU A 133 -14.90 3.04 14.69
C LEU A 133 -15.04 1.61 14.16
N GLN A 134 -15.80 1.43 13.11
CA GLN A 134 -15.96 0.14 12.44
C GLN A 134 -15.64 0.30 10.95
N ILE A 135 -14.66 -0.44 10.47
CA ILE A 135 -14.36 -0.48 9.02
C ILE A 135 -15.48 -1.19 8.26
N LYS A 136 -15.91 -0.61 7.15
CA LYS A 136 -16.98 -1.13 6.29
C LYS A 136 -16.46 -1.73 4.99
N SER A 137 -15.60 -1.00 4.29
CA SER A 137 -15.07 -1.42 2.99
C SER A 137 -13.72 -0.78 2.71
N ALA A 138 -12.96 -1.44 1.85
CA ALA A 138 -11.71 -0.96 1.29
C ALA A 138 -11.70 -1.21 -0.21
N GLN A 139 -11.34 -0.22 -1.01
CA GLN A 139 -11.35 -0.27 -2.47
C GLN A 139 -10.12 0.46 -3.02
N ILE A 140 -9.68 0.05 -4.19
CA ILE A 140 -8.71 0.79 -4.98
C ILE A 140 -9.46 1.75 -5.91
N VAL A 141 -8.98 2.97 -6.06
CA VAL A 141 -9.54 3.98 -6.98
C VAL A 141 -8.52 4.29 -8.05
N GLY A 142 -8.85 4.10 -9.30
CA GLY A 142 -7.95 4.35 -10.41
C GLY A 142 -8.14 3.39 -11.58
N PRO A 143 -7.21 3.40 -12.54
CA PRO A 143 -7.24 2.49 -13.68
C PRO A 143 -7.25 1.02 -13.25
N THR A 144 -7.96 0.17 -14.01
CA THR A 144 -7.96 -1.28 -13.77
C THR A 144 -6.63 -1.93 -14.15
N GLY A 145 -5.91 -1.34 -15.10
CA GLY A 145 -4.60 -1.80 -15.54
C GLY A 145 -3.44 -1.26 -14.72
N SER A 146 -2.27 -1.83 -14.98
CA SER A 146 -0.97 -1.44 -14.44
C SER A 146 0.11 -1.46 -15.53
N ILE A 147 1.33 -1.09 -15.17
CA ILE A 147 2.50 -1.23 -16.06
C ILE A 147 3.38 -2.36 -15.52
N VAL A 148 3.72 -3.31 -16.36
CA VAL A 148 4.64 -4.41 -16.05
C VAL A 148 5.67 -4.51 -17.16
N ARG A 149 6.95 -4.46 -16.82
CA ARG A 149 8.07 -4.50 -17.79
C ARG A 149 7.88 -3.51 -18.93
N GLY A 150 7.51 -2.28 -18.58
CA GLY A 150 7.29 -1.21 -19.56
C GLY A 150 6.05 -1.39 -20.46
N GLN A 151 5.19 -2.35 -20.15
CA GLN A 151 4.00 -2.64 -20.95
C GLN A 151 2.71 -2.50 -20.13
N ARG A 152 1.66 -2.00 -20.78
CA ARG A 152 0.32 -1.94 -20.20
C ARG A 152 -0.26 -3.34 -20.07
N ILE A 153 -0.78 -3.65 -18.89
CA ILE A 153 -1.53 -4.88 -18.64
C ILE A 153 -2.88 -4.58 -17.99
N GLU A 154 -3.85 -5.46 -18.19
CA GLU A 154 -5.07 -5.49 -17.39
C GLU A 154 -4.85 -6.43 -16.20
N GLU A 155 -5.18 -5.96 -15.00
CA GLU A 155 -5.04 -6.77 -13.79
C GLU A 155 -6.06 -7.91 -13.77
N GLN A 156 -5.59 -9.09 -13.36
CA GLN A 156 -6.43 -10.29 -13.18
C GLN A 156 -6.66 -10.60 -11.69
N THR A 157 -6.59 -9.58 -10.85
CA THR A 157 -6.77 -9.68 -9.40
C THR A 157 -8.24 -9.64 -9.01
N LYS A 158 -8.54 -9.88 -7.74
CA LYS A 158 -9.88 -9.74 -7.15
C LYS A 158 -10.06 -8.44 -6.39
N ASP A 159 -9.15 -7.50 -6.58
CA ASP A 159 -9.24 -6.17 -5.98
C ASP A 159 -10.54 -5.48 -6.41
N PRO A 160 -11.30 -4.92 -5.47
CA PRO A 160 -12.44 -4.07 -5.83
C PRO A 160 -11.91 -2.71 -6.29
N ILE A 161 -11.92 -2.51 -7.61
CA ILE A 161 -11.42 -1.28 -8.23
C ILE A 161 -12.59 -0.39 -8.65
N ILE A 162 -12.54 0.89 -8.29
CA ILE A 162 -13.42 1.94 -8.80
C ILE A 162 -12.69 2.64 -9.95
N PRO A 163 -13.07 2.38 -11.20
CA PRO A 163 -12.39 2.97 -12.35
C PRO A 163 -12.69 4.47 -12.48
N PRO A 164 -11.77 5.25 -13.07
CA PRO A 164 -12.01 6.67 -13.29
C PRO A 164 -13.08 6.91 -14.36
N VAL A 165 -13.79 8.03 -14.23
CA VAL A 165 -14.77 8.46 -15.22
C VAL A 165 -14.05 8.82 -16.52
N ASN A 166 -14.55 8.30 -17.65
CA ASN A 166 -14.00 8.52 -18.99
C ASN A 166 -12.52 8.10 -19.15
N ASN A 167 -12.04 7.17 -18.33
CA ASN A 167 -10.63 6.74 -18.32
C ASN A 167 -9.62 7.89 -18.12
N GLN A 168 -10.04 9.00 -17.52
CA GLN A 168 -9.15 10.10 -17.18
C GLN A 168 -8.59 9.91 -15.79
N TRP A 169 -7.26 9.82 -15.72
CA TRP A 169 -6.55 9.63 -14.46
C TRP A 169 -5.31 10.54 -14.41
N PRO A 170 -5.10 11.30 -13.32
CA PRO A 170 -4.06 12.34 -13.28
C PRO A 170 -2.70 11.86 -12.78
N SER A 171 -2.56 10.61 -12.36
CA SER A 171 -1.40 10.12 -11.62
C SER A 171 -0.86 8.81 -12.20
N ASP A 172 0.37 8.48 -11.85
CA ASP A 172 1.00 7.16 -11.99
C ASP A 172 0.71 6.25 -10.78
N HIS A 173 0.03 6.76 -9.73
CA HIS A 173 -0.50 5.97 -8.62
C HIS A 173 -2.01 5.79 -8.73
N LYS A 174 -2.53 4.71 -8.15
CA LYS A 174 -3.95 4.53 -7.80
C LYS A 174 -4.15 4.99 -6.35
N GLY A 175 -5.37 5.36 -5.99
CA GLY A 175 -5.72 5.72 -4.63
C GLY A 175 -6.31 4.55 -3.84
N VAL A 176 -6.37 4.72 -2.51
CA VAL A 176 -7.04 3.79 -1.60
C VAL A 176 -8.23 4.50 -0.96
N LEU A 177 -9.42 3.91 -1.09
CA LEU A 177 -10.66 4.41 -0.49
C LEU A 177 -11.10 3.46 0.62
N ILE A 178 -11.18 3.99 1.84
CA ILE A 178 -11.68 3.24 3.00
C ILE A 178 -12.95 3.89 3.52
N THR A 179 -13.98 3.08 3.76
CA THR A 179 -15.21 3.54 4.39
C THR A 179 -15.29 3.02 5.81
N PHE A 180 -15.59 3.91 6.74
CA PHE A 180 -15.84 3.58 8.14
C PHE A 180 -17.24 3.99 8.56
N TYR A 181 -17.81 3.27 9.53
CA TYR A 181 -18.91 3.73 10.34
C TYR A 181 -18.36 4.30 11.64
N ILE A 182 -18.88 5.44 12.06
CA ILE A 182 -18.67 6.01 13.38
C ILE A 182 -19.95 5.78 14.17
N LYS A 183 -19.85 5.08 15.30
CA LYS A 183 -20.96 4.87 16.24
C LYS A 183 -21.05 6.10 17.14
N GLU A 184 -22.23 6.65 17.25
CA GLU A 184 -22.57 7.70 18.20
C GLU A 184 -22.57 7.18 19.64
#